data_387d3bece65664e5359c63f117c04be8
#
_entry.id   387d3bece65664e5359c63f117c04be8
#
_cell.length_a   1.000
_cell.length_b   1.000
_cell.length_c   1.000
_cell.angle_alpha   90.00
_cell.angle_beta   90.00
_cell.angle_gamma   90.00
#
_symmetry.space_group_name_H-M   'P 1'
#
loop_
_entity.id
_entity.type
_entity.pdbx_description
1 polymer ?
#
loop_
_entity_poly.entity_id
_entity_poly.type
_entity_poly.pdbx_seq_one_letter_code
_entity_poly.pdbx_strand_id
1 'polypeptide(L)'
;LQVPDAVVDHYARLLDASGIMTLINAELGRRPGPAGLPIRAVLICLLVSIHYTGKATLSEAWRLAAFSLTATARDHLELEADPVDADDPHACLASSRRFYRAFDRLTSLLDPARHDRRARLPQPDADQLATTWEDTDPEHTRLRDLLQNIVTALVLTPVKWAKGRGYLAGFQGDVGIDTTAVPVFARPPRIRRSTGEAVASTEITAGWHHSAGKTEPEFGYSATLTVAARTTTAVTATFPQLALGLVLDTPHKRIGQNALATLHPLTGLDLPARFAVVDRAYTDQQPDHFARPVRALGYKLALDYKLLNRGVQGSVHGTLLVDGTLACPLMPDRLAHATTGLDDDAIRAPSEELATAIAAREPYFLQLKQSPNASGAVRLQCPAAGTSPSVSCARFDRLHQREPGRPAAVDLSDARRRAAHPSAKPRVLTPFPDLPADQQPKICRQQSITLHPADLGHLDKFRQDLPYLSPTRKRTYGSARAQTEGLNGRLKGFALDLGEPKNRLAHGRVAQSILAALIVTVANDDFLDQWRHTHQPEHIAIQPPDITADLPDQRPSEPPTPNGTSPPRT
;
A
#
# COMPACT_ATOMS: atom_id res chain seq x y z
N LEU A 1 25.12 23.61 15.66
CA LEU A 1 23.86 23.40 16.39
C LEU A 1 23.93 22.05 17.11
N GLN A 2 23.68 21.99 18.41
CA GLN A 2 23.69 20.75 19.18
C GLN A 2 22.29 20.15 19.19
N VAL A 3 22.19 18.85 18.88
CA VAL A 3 20.91 18.12 18.92
C VAL A 3 20.52 17.89 20.39
N PRO A 4 19.28 18.22 20.81
CA PRO A 4 18.80 17.93 22.15
C PRO A 4 18.79 16.42 22.44
N ASP A 5 19.24 16.02 23.62
CA ASP A 5 19.25 14.61 24.07
C ASP A 5 17.86 13.97 23.98
N ALA A 6 16.81 14.73 24.32
CA ALA A 6 15.43 14.26 24.26
C ALA A 6 15.00 13.77 22.87
N VAL A 7 15.52 14.36 21.77
CA VAL A 7 15.25 13.93 20.40
C VAL A 7 15.98 12.63 20.08
N VAL A 8 17.26 12.53 20.50
CA VAL A 8 18.05 11.30 20.36
C VAL A 8 17.39 10.15 21.12
N ASP A 9 16.99 10.40 22.37
CA ASP A 9 16.30 9.42 23.21
C ASP A 9 14.95 8.99 22.64
N HIS A 10 14.20 9.92 22.02
CA HIS A 10 12.94 9.59 21.37
C HIS A 10 13.16 8.59 20.24
N TYR A 11 14.07 8.87 19.30
CA TYR A 11 14.35 7.98 18.19
C TYR A 11 15.10 6.70 18.60
N ALA A 12 15.88 6.72 19.66
CA ALA A 12 16.45 5.52 20.26
C ALA A 12 15.34 4.60 20.79
N ARG A 13 14.39 5.13 21.57
CA ARG A 13 13.23 4.36 22.04
C ARG A 13 12.38 3.83 20.90
N LEU A 14 12.19 4.62 19.84
CA LEU A 14 11.43 4.20 18.67
C LEU A 14 12.12 3.02 17.97
N LEU A 15 13.43 3.12 17.73
CA LEU A 15 14.21 2.06 17.11
C LEU A 15 14.21 0.79 17.96
N ASP A 16 14.45 0.92 19.27
CA ASP A 16 14.49 -0.21 20.20
C ASP A 16 13.12 -0.90 20.30
N ALA A 17 12.03 -0.12 20.36
CA ALA A 17 10.66 -0.64 20.36
C ALA A 17 10.29 -1.37 19.08
N SER A 18 10.95 -1.09 17.96
CA SER A 18 10.74 -1.81 16.71
C SER A 18 11.21 -3.28 16.78
N GLY A 19 12.18 -3.58 17.63
CA GLY A 19 12.78 -4.90 17.78
C GLY A 19 13.74 -5.29 16.65
N ILE A 20 14.00 -4.40 15.68
CA ILE A 20 14.83 -4.75 14.50
C ILE A 20 16.27 -5.06 14.87
N MET A 21 16.79 -4.47 15.97
CA MET A 21 18.15 -4.77 16.41
C MET A 21 18.34 -6.22 16.81
N THR A 22 17.30 -6.87 17.36
CA THR A 22 17.32 -8.32 17.64
C THR A 22 17.48 -9.14 16.35
N LEU A 23 16.73 -8.77 15.30
CA LEU A 23 16.82 -9.42 13.99
C LEU A 23 18.19 -9.21 13.34
N ILE A 24 18.69 -7.97 13.35
CA ILE A 24 19.99 -7.60 12.77
C ILE A 24 21.13 -8.29 13.52
N ASN A 25 21.11 -8.29 14.85
CA ASN A 25 22.15 -8.91 15.67
C ASN A 25 22.16 -10.44 15.51
N ALA A 26 21.01 -11.08 15.39
CA ALA A 26 20.93 -12.51 15.10
C ALA A 26 21.60 -12.85 13.76
N GLU A 27 21.42 -12.00 12.74
CA GLU A 27 22.04 -12.20 11.44
C GLU A 27 23.55 -11.86 11.46
N LEU A 28 23.97 -10.82 12.21
CA LEU A 28 25.38 -10.52 12.45
C LEU A 28 26.11 -11.68 13.13
N GLY A 29 25.46 -12.33 14.09
CA GLY A 29 26.01 -13.52 14.77
C GLY A 29 26.26 -14.71 13.84
N ARG A 30 25.51 -14.83 12.76
CA ARG A 30 25.74 -15.85 11.70
C ARG A 30 26.97 -15.56 10.86
N ARG A 31 27.41 -14.32 10.82
CA ARG A 31 28.53 -13.84 9.99
C ARG A 31 29.45 -12.95 10.83
N PRO A 32 30.21 -13.55 11.75
CA PRO A 32 31.07 -12.80 12.64
C PRO A 32 32.12 -12.01 11.86
N GLY A 33 32.38 -10.81 12.33
CA GLY A 33 33.37 -9.89 11.75
C GLY A 33 33.78 -8.85 12.80
N PRO A 34 34.68 -7.92 12.47
CA PRO A 34 35.07 -6.86 13.40
C PRO A 34 33.86 -6.08 13.89
N ALA A 35 33.81 -5.74 15.18
CA ALA A 35 32.68 -5.07 15.80
C ALA A 35 32.34 -3.74 15.09
N GLY A 36 33.31 -2.89 14.79
CA GLY A 36 33.09 -1.61 14.10
C GLY A 36 32.11 -0.69 14.83
N LEU A 37 31.64 0.35 14.14
CA LEU A 37 30.65 1.27 14.69
C LEU A 37 29.29 0.55 14.88
N PRO A 38 28.57 0.77 16.00
CA PRO A 38 27.26 0.15 16.21
C PRO A 38 26.23 0.52 15.14
N ILE A 39 25.60 -0.48 14.52
CA ILE A 39 24.55 -0.26 13.51
C ILE A 39 23.37 0.50 14.12
N ARG A 40 23.06 0.25 15.42
CA ARG A 40 22.04 0.97 16.17
C ARG A 40 22.29 2.48 16.14
N ALA A 41 23.50 2.93 16.41
CA ALA A 41 23.87 4.34 16.37
C ALA A 41 23.66 4.96 14.98
N VAL A 42 24.06 4.24 13.92
CA VAL A 42 23.87 4.70 12.53
C VAL A 42 22.39 4.89 12.19
N LEU A 43 21.54 3.94 12.58
CA LEU A 43 20.09 4.01 12.31
C LEU A 43 19.42 5.13 13.11
N ILE A 44 19.81 5.35 14.38
CA ILE A 44 19.30 6.46 15.19
C ILE A 44 19.73 7.81 14.60
N CYS A 45 21.00 7.96 14.21
CA CYS A 45 21.49 9.18 13.57
C CYS A 45 20.77 9.45 12.23
N LEU A 46 20.41 8.41 11.46
CA LEU A 46 19.58 8.55 10.26
C LEU A 46 18.18 9.04 10.60
N LEU A 47 17.50 8.46 11.60
CA LEU A 47 16.17 8.91 12.05
C LEU A 47 16.19 10.37 12.49
N VAL A 48 17.14 10.75 13.34
CA VAL A 48 17.33 12.13 13.79
C VAL A 48 17.64 13.07 12.61
N SER A 49 18.50 12.64 11.68
CA SER A 49 18.80 13.42 10.47
C SER A 49 17.57 13.64 9.60
N ILE A 50 16.75 12.61 9.40
CA ILE A 50 15.50 12.71 8.63
C ILE A 50 14.53 13.67 9.31
N HIS A 51 14.39 13.61 10.63
CA HIS A 51 13.54 14.52 11.41
C HIS A 51 13.90 15.99 11.18
N TYR A 52 15.19 16.33 11.19
CA TYR A 52 15.64 17.74 11.02
C TYR A 52 15.73 18.19 9.57
N THR A 53 16.06 17.31 8.65
CA THR A 53 16.43 17.70 7.28
C THR A 53 15.50 17.14 6.20
N GLY A 54 14.62 16.21 6.55
CA GLY A 54 13.83 15.43 5.60
C GLY A 54 14.65 14.46 4.74
N LYS A 55 15.97 14.32 4.99
CA LYS A 55 16.90 13.59 4.13
C LYS A 55 17.44 12.34 4.82
N ALA A 56 17.34 11.22 4.13
CA ALA A 56 17.91 9.95 4.55
C ALA A 56 19.31 9.74 3.93
N THR A 57 20.22 10.71 4.09
CA THR A 57 21.58 10.61 3.57
C THR A 57 22.59 10.24 4.66
N LEU A 58 23.51 9.33 4.33
CA LEU A 58 24.55 8.92 5.26
C LEU A 58 25.49 10.08 5.62
N SER A 59 25.69 11.03 4.70
CA SER A 59 26.53 12.21 4.95
C SER A 59 25.96 13.12 6.03
N GLU A 60 24.67 13.43 5.98
CA GLU A 60 24.02 14.25 7.01
C GLU A 60 23.97 13.52 8.36
N ALA A 61 23.60 12.23 8.34
CA ALA A 61 23.60 11.43 9.56
C ALA A 61 25.00 11.29 10.18
N TRP A 62 26.04 11.14 9.37
CA TRP A 62 27.43 11.16 9.85
C TRP A 62 27.82 12.51 10.43
N ARG A 63 27.52 13.65 9.76
CA ARG A 63 27.80 14.98 10.28
C ARG A 63 27.15 15.21 11.63
N LEU A 64 25.88 14.78 11.77
CA LEU A 64 25.16 14.83 13.03
C LEU A 64 25.90 14.01 14.11
N ALA A 65 26.27 12.77 13.80
CA ALA A 65 27.01 11.91 14.72
C ALA A 65 28.38 12.46 15.11
N ALA A 66 29.09 13.10 14.16
CA ALA A 66 30.45 13.60 14.35
C ALA A 66 30.49 14.93 15.13
N PHE A 67 29.53 15.84 14.92
CA PHE A 67 29.68 17.23 15.34
C PHE A 67 28.50 17.78 16.17
N SER A 68 27.34 17.13 16.17
CA SER A 68 26.10 17.74 16.70
C SER A 68 25.55 17.05 17.95
N LEU A 69 26.08 15.89 18.34
CA LEU A 69 25.63 15.17 19.53
C LEU A 69 26.31 15.69 20.79
N THR A 70 25.56 15.71 21.89
CA THR A 70 26.10 15.95 23.25
C THR A 70 26.95 14.77 23.71
N ALA A 71 27.74 14.94 24.76
CA ALA A 71 28.48 13.83 25.38
C ALA A 71 27.54 12.73 25.89
N THR A 72 26.40 13.12 26.48
CA THR A 72 25.34 12.19 26.93
C THR A 72 24.76 11.37 25.79
N ALA A 73 24.38 12.02 24.68
CA ALA A 73 23.85 11.33 23.52
C ALA A 73 24.87 10.39 22.87
N ARG A 74 26.15 10.76 22.86
CA ARG A 74 27.25 9.94 22.35
C ARG A 74 27.43 8.67 23.17
N ASP A 75 27.45 8.80 24.53
CA ASP A 75 27.52 7.68 25.46
C ASP A 75 26.32 6.72 25.25
N HIS A 76 25.10 7.28 25.20
CA HIS A 76 23.88 6.50 24.95
C HIS A 76 23.92 5.72 23.61
N LEU A 77 24.60 6.25 22.61
CA LEU A 77 24.75 5.62 21.30
C LEU A 77 26.03 4.76 21.19
N GLU A 78 26.79 4.58 22.26
CA GLU A 78 28.05 3.83 22.27
C GLU A 78 29.06 4.38 21.24
N LEU A 79 29.08 5.69 21.04
CA LEU A 79 30.04 6.38 20.20
C LEU A 79 31.25 6.85 21.03
N GLU A 80 32.33 7.21 20.34
CA GLU A 80 33.51 7.80 21.00
C GLU A 80 33.09 9.05 21.81
N ALA A 81 33.64 9.23 23.01
CA ALA A 81 33.23 10.26 23.94
C ALA A 81 33.37 11.69 23.38
N ASP A 82 34.46 11.94 22.66
CA ASP A 82 34.74 13.25 22.07
C ASP A 82 34.19 13.40 20.68
N PRO A 83 33.68 14.57 20.30
CA PRO A 83 33.35 14.89 18.92
C PRO A 83 34.60 14.75 18.03
N VAL A 84 34.37 14.51 16.74
CA VAL A 84 35.45 14.50 15.76
C VAL A 84 36.00 15.92 15.61
N ASP A 85 37.32 16.06 15.61
CA ASP A 85 37.95 17.36 15.34
C ASP A 85 37.64 17.76 13.88
N ALA A 86 36.90 18.85 13.71
CA ALA A 86 36.48 19.33 12.40
C ALA A 86 37.67 19.90 11.58
N ASP A 87 38.72 20.33 12.26
CA ASP A 87 39.94 20.88 11.65
C ASP A 87 40.96 19.79 11.26
N ASP A 88 40.70 18.51 11.66
CA ASP A 88 41.50 17.38 11.25
C ASP A 88 40.81 16.59 10.11
N PRO A 89 41.23 16.79 8.82
CA PRO A 89 40.67 16.06 7.69
C PRO A 89 40.85 14.55 7.76
N HIS A 90 41.92 14.06 8.41
CA HIS A 90 42.19 12.63 8.53
C HIS A 90 41.24 11.99 9.54
N ALA A 91 40.99 12.63 10.67
CA ALA A 91 40.00 12.20 11.65
C ALA A 91 38.58 12.20 11.06
N CYS A 92 38.21 13.28 10.36
CA CYS A 92 36.93 13.37 9.63
C CYS A 92 36.76 12.23 8.62
N LEU A 93 37.77 11.96 7.79
CA LEU A 93 37.73 10.89 6.80
C LEU A 93 37.65 9.50 7.43
N ALA A 94 38.42 9.26 8.50
CA ALA A 94 38.40 8.00 9.23
C ALA A 94 37.03 7.74 9.88
N SER A 95 36.46 8.76 10.51
CA SER A 95 35.12 8.69 11.12
C SER A 95 34.03 8.46 10.09
N SER A 96 34.02 9.22 8.99
CA SER A 96 33.02 9.02 7.95
C SER A 96 33.08 7.62 7.32
N ARG A 97 34.30 7.13 7.04
CA ARG A 97 34.50 5.75 6.52
C ARG A 97 33.97 4.69 7.50
N ARG A 98 34.15 4.87 8.82
CA ARG A 98 33.60 3.93 9.82
C ARG A 98 32.07 3.94 9.80
N PHE A 99 31.44 5.13 9.69
CA PHE A 99 29.99 5.27 9.61
C PHE A 99 29.42 4.61 8.36
N TYR A 100 30.00 4.88 7.19
CA TYR A 100 29.57 4.26 5.94
C TYR A 100 29.75 2.73 5.94
N ARG A 101 30.89 2.24 6.47
CA ARG A 101 31.14 0.78 6.57
C ARG A 101 30.12 0.08 7.48
N ALA A 102 29.63 0.74 8.55
CA ALA A 102 28.60 0.14 9.39
C ALA A 102 27.28 -0.01 8.64
N PHE A 103 26.88 0.98 7.84
CA PHE A 103 25.70 0.89 7.00
C PHE A 103 25.90 -0.11 5.84
N ASP A 104 27.06 -0.12 5.18
CA ASP A 104 27.39 -1.09 4.14
C ASP A 104 27.36 -2.54 4.69
N ARG A 105 27.82 -2.75 5.93
CA ARG A 105 27.74 -4.05 6.62
C ARG A 105 26.30 -4.49 6.79
N LEU A 106 25.42 -3.61 7.27
CA LEU A 106 23.99 -3.90 7.41
C LEU A 106 23.36 -4.27 6.05
N THR A 107 23.58 -3.45 5.05
CA THR A 107 22.95 -3.66 3.74
C THR A 107 23.48 -4.89 3.01
N SER A 108 24.77 -5.18 3.14
CA SER A 108 25.38 -6.40 2.56
C SER A 108 24.95 -7.67 3.28
N LEU A 109 24.62 -7.57 4.58
CA LEU A 109 24.14 -8.68 5.38
C LEU A 109 22.79 -9.20 4.87
N LEU A 110 21.91 -8.28 4.43
CA LEU A 110 20.53 -8.55 4.04
C LEU A 110 20.36 -8.73 2.52
N ASP A 111 21.43 -8.57 1.72
CA ASP A 111 21.34 -8.58 0.26
C ASP A 111 21.52 -9.99 -0.32
N PRO A 112 20.51 -10.58 -0.96
CA PRO A 112 20.67 -11.85 -1.66
C PRO A 112 21.56 -11.70 -2.92
N ALA A 113 21.61 -10.52 -3.55
CA ALA A 113 22.35 -10.21 -4.77
C ALA A 113 23.68 -9.50 -4.48
N ARG A 114 24.52 -10.09 -3.65
CA ARG A 114 25.78 -9.45 -3.22
C ARG A 114 26.74 -9.21 -4.36
N HIS A 115 27.10 -7.94 -4.56
CA HIS A 115 28.12 -7.52 -5.52
C HIS A 115 28.73 -6.18 -5.09
N ASP A 116 29.79 -5.76 -5.77
CA ASP A 116 30.34 -4.41 -5.59
C ASP A 116 29.40 -3.38 -6.23
N ARG A 117 28.57 -2.73 -5.40
CA ARG A 117 27.61 -1.72 -5.83
C ARG A 117 28.25 -0.41 -6.34
N ARG A 118 29.58 -0.29 -6.27
CA ARG A 118 30.32 0.86 -6.81
C ARG A 118 30.69 0.65 -8.28
N ALA A 119 30.75 -0.61 -8.72
CA ALA A 119 31.04 -0.98 -10.10
C ALA A 119 29.77 -1.26 -10.90
N ARG A 120 29.73 -0.78 -12.14
CA ARG A 120 28.67 -1.18 -13.08
C ARG A 120 29.04 -2.50 -13.71
N LEU A 121 28.13 -3.45 -13.62
CA LEU A 121 28.28 -4.76 -14.23
C LEU A 121 27.90 -4.74 -15.72
N PRO A 122 28.42 -5.66 -16.54
CA PRO A 122 27.80 -6.02 -17.81
C PRO A 122 26.31 -6.34 -17.61
N GLN A 123 25.45 -6.01 -18.55
CA GLN A 123 24.01 -6.22 -18.39
C GLN A 123 23.66 -7.71 -18.13
N PRO A 124 24.23 -8.72 -18.84
CA PRO A 124 23.92 -10.13 -18.56
C PRO A 124 24.25 -10.56 -17.13
N ASP A 125 25.37 -10.08 -16.58
CA ASP A 125 25.79 -10.44 -15.21
C ASP A 125 24.86 -9.82 -14.18
N ALA A 126 24.42 -8.57 -14.42
CA ALA A 126 23.47 -7.88 -13.57
C ALA A 126 22.08 -8.56 -13.62
N ASP A 127 21.62 -8.97 -14.80
CA ASP A 127 20.36 -9.68 -14.97
C ASP A 127 20.38 -11.02 -14.24
N GLN A 128 21.49 -11.77 -14.32
CA GLN A 128 21.66 -13.01 -13.57
C GLN A 128 21.63 -12.79 -12.06
N LEU A 129 22.32 -11.77 -11.55
CA LEU A 129 22.28 -11.43 -10.13
C LEU A 129 20.88 -10.96 -9.68
N ALA A 130 20.18 -10.22 -10.52
CA ALA A 130 18.83 -9.75 -10.20
C ALA A 130 17.82 -10.90 -10.01
N THR A 131 18.06 -12.08 -10.61
CA THR A 131 17.20 -13.26 -10.42
C THR A 131 17.15 -13.74 -8.97
N THR A 132 18.19 -13.50 -8.15
CA THR A 132 18.22 -13.86 -6.72
C THR A 132 17.12 -13.17 -5.91
N TRP A 133 16.57 -12.07 -6.41
CA TRP A 133 15.42 -11.39 -5.82
C TRP A 133 14.07 -12.02 -6.16
N GLU A 134 14.05 -13.00 -7.08
CA GLU A 134 12.83 -13.64 -7.58
C GLU A 134 12.86 -15.17 -7.47
N ASP A 135 14.03 -15.77 -7.29
CA ASP A 135 14.18 -17.21 -7.18
C ASP A 135 13.60 -17.78 -5.88
N THR A 136 13.53 -19.09 -5.80
CA THR A 136 13.01 -19.85 -4.65
C THR A 136 14.11 -20.45 -3.76
N ASP A 137 15.35 -20.00 -3.93
CA ASP A 137 16.44 -20.42 -3.04
C ASP A 137 16.08 -20.07 -1.59
N PRO A 138 16.19 -21.03 -0.64
CA PRO A 138 15.78 -20.82 0.74
C PRO A 138 16.52 -19.68 1.43
N GLU A 139 17.82 -19.50 1.16
CA GLU A 139 18.61 -18.42 1.77
C GLU A 139 18.22 -17.06 1.18
N HIS A 140 18.04 -16.97 -0.14
CA HIS A 140 17.59 -15.73 -0.78
C HIS A 140 16.18 -15.34 -0.29
N THR A 141 15.28 -16.31 -0.18
CA THR A 141 13.92 -16.09 0.36
C THR A 141 14.00 -15.59 1.80
N ARG A 142 14.80 -16.25 2.64
CA ARG A 142 15.01 -15.86 4.04
C ARG A 142 15.53 -14.43 4.18
N LEU A 143 16.48 -14.01 3.34
CA LEU A 143 17.03 -12.65 3.37
C LEU A 143 16.01 -11.62 2.93
N ARG A 144 15.19 -11.91 1.89
CA ARG A 144 14.10 -11.06 1.45
C ARG A 144 13.05 -10.88 2.55
N ASP A 145 12.66 -11.98 3.20
CA ASP A 145 11.70 -11.96 4.29
C ASP A 145 12.24 -11.20 5.51
N LEU A 146 13.51 -11.38 5.84
CA LEU A 146 14.17 -10.65 6.92
C LEU A 146 14.19 -9.14 6.64
N LEU A 147 14.54 -8.73 5.41
CA LEU A 147 14.49 -7.33 5.01
C LEU A 147 13.06 -6.78 5.14
N GLN A 148 12.05 -7.51 4.63
CA GLN A 148 10.67 -7.08 4.73
C GLN A 148 10.19 -6.99 6.18
N ASN A 149 10.59 -7.91 7.04
CA ASN A 149 10.29 -7.87 8.47
C ASN A 149 10.90 -6.64 9.15
N ILE A 150 12.12 -6.26 8.80
CA ILE A 150 12.77 -5.03 9.31
C ILE A 150 12.01 -3.79 8.84
N VAL A 151 11.69 -3.69 7.54
CA VAL A 151 10.90 -2.58 6.96
C VAL A 151 9.55 -2.47 7.66
N THR A 152 8.85 -3.58 7.80
CA THR A 152 7.53 -3.65 8.45
C THR A 152 7.60 -3.23 9.92
N ALA A 153 8.58 -3.71 10.66
CA ALA A 153 8.74 -3.39 12.07
C ALA A 153 9.00 -1.89 12.29
N LEU A 154 9.84 -1.27 11.46
CA LEU A 154 10.07 0.18 11.48
C LEU A 154 8.78 0.96 11.24
N VAL A 155 8.11 0.72 10.13
CA VAL A 155 6.90 1.45 9.72
C VAL A 155 5.76 1.29 10.73
N LEU A 156 5.62 0.11 11.34
CA LEU A 156 4.54 -0.19 12.28
C LEU A 156 4.82 0.26 13.72
N THR A 157 6.02 0.67 14.07
CA THR A 157 6.30 1.09 15.47
C THR A 157 5.48 2.32 15.89
N PRO A 158 5.40 3.42 15.13
CA PRO A 158 4.50 4.53 15.46
C PRO A 158 3.02 4.11 15.47
N VAL A 159 2.62 3.18 14.58
CA VAL A 159 1.25 2.66 14.53
C VAL A 159 0.90 1.87 15.81
N LYS A 160 1.83 1.05 16.31
CA LYS A 160 1.68 0.34 17.60
C LYS A 160 1.54 1.32 18.74
N TRP A 161 2.32 2.40 18.75
CA TRP A 161 2.22 3.46 19.76
C TRP A 161 0.87 4.18 19.70
N ALA A 162 0.39 4.49 18.48
CA ALA A 162 -0.93 5.08 18.29
C ALA A 162 -2.04 4.15 18.82
N LYS A 163 -1.96 2.85 18.50
CA LYS A 163 -2.91 1.86 19.03
C LYS A 163 -2.85 1.78 20.56
N GLY A 164 -1.67 1.63 21.14
CA GLY A 164 -1.48 1.53 22.60
C GLY A 164 -2.00 2.73 23.38
N ARG A 165 -2.03 3.92 22.75
CA ARG A 165 -2.58 5.16 23.32
C ARG A 165 -4.07 5.39 22.99
N GLY A 166 -4.72 4.45 22.28
CA GLY A 166 -6.13 4.56 21.91
C GLY A 166 -6.40 5.51 20.72
N TYR A 167 -5.38 6.05 20.05
CA TYR A 167 -5.55 6.99 18.95
C TYR A 167 -6.18 6.37 17.70
N LEU A 168 -6.16 5.04 17.60
CA LEU A 168 -6.80 4.29 16.53
C LEU A 168 -8.19 3.75 16.88
N ALA A 169 -8.78 4.15 18.01
CA ALA A 169 -10.12 3.69 18.42
C ALA A 169 -11.22 3.99 17.38
N GLY A 170 -11.07 5.09 16.62
CA GLY A 170 -11.98 5.44 15.53
C GLY A 170 -11.72 4.72 14.20
N PHE A 171 -10.63 3.94 14.08
CA PHE A 171 -10.28 3.24 12.86
C PHE A 171 -11.23 2.05 12.62
N GLN A 172 -11.90 2.04 11.47
CA GLN A 172 -12.91 1.05 11.10
C GLN A 172 -12.37 -0.10 10.25
N GLY A 173 -11.07 -0.10 9.95
CA GLY A 173 -10.44 -1.13 9.13
C GLY A 173 -10.46 -0.85 7.63
N ASP A 174 -10.73 0.38 7.21
CA ASP A 174 -10.62 0.75 5.80
C ASP A 174 -9.20 1.14 5.47
N VAL A 175 -8.69 0.60 4.38
CA VAL A 175 -7.35 0.90 3.89
C VAL A 175 -7.37 1.26 2.41
N GLY A 176 -6.55 2.22 2.03
CA GLY A 176 -6.19 2.47 0.65
C GLY A 176 -4.82 1.87 0.35
N ILE A 177 -4.68 1.18 -0.77
CA ILE A 177 -3.41 0.62 -1.22
C ILE A 177 -3.06 1.23 -2.56
N ASP A 178 -1.86 1.76 -2.66
CA ASP A 178 -1.37 2.39 -3.87
C ASP A 178 0.14 2.20 -4.04
N THR A 179 0.59 2.37 -5.27
CA THR A 179 2.00 2.24 -5.62
C THR A 179 2.52 3.58 -6.12
N THR A 180 3.62 4.04 -5.54
CA THR A 180 4.25 5.31 -5.94
C THR A 180 5.71 5.08 -6.36
N ALA A 181 6.19 5.87 -7.32
CA ALA A 181 7.58 5.82 -7.78
C ALA A 181 8.54 6.32 -6.67
N VAL A 182 9.65 5.62 -6.52
CA VAL A 182 10.79 5.98 -5.66
C VAL A 182 12.02 6.04 -6.55
N PRO A 183 12.28 7.20 -7.19
CA PRO A 183 13.41 7.36 -8.08
C PRO A 183 14.74 7.14 -7.37
N VAL A 184 15.75 6.65 -8.07
CA VAL A 184 17.11 6.44 -7.56
C VAL A 184 18.09 7.40 -8.23
N PHE A 185 19.16 7.74 -7.52
CA PHE A 185 20.21 8.62 -8.05
C PHE A 185 21.08 7.91 -9.11
N ALA A 186 21.05 6.60 -9.15
CA ALA A 186 21.82 5.80 -10.10
C ALA A 186 21.37 6.05 -11.54
N ARG A 187 22.33 6.07 -12.46
CA ARG A 187 22.01 6.18 -13.88
C ARG A 187 21.38 4.89 -14.41
N PRO A 188 20.37 4.98 -15.30
CA PRO A 188 19.79 3.82 -15.95
C PRO A 188 20.81 2.98 -16.74
N PRO A 189 20.49 1.75 -17.13
CA PRO A 189 21.27 0.94 -18.06
C PRO A 189 21.55 1.70 -19.36
N ARG A 190 22.71 1.49 -19.96
CA ARG A 190 23.12 2.17 -21.20
C ARG A 190 24.07 1.32 -22.03
N ILE A 191 24.18 1.64 -23.30
CA ILE A 191 25.23 1.12 -24.18
C ILE A 191 26.50 1.98 -24.02
N ARG A 192 27.64 1.35 -23.73
CA ARG A 192 28.95 2.01 -23.67
C ARG A 192 29.38 2.38 -25.09
N ARG A 193 29.51 3.68 -25.36
CA ARG A 193 29.81 4.17 -26.72
C ARG A 193 31.16 3.65 -27.26
N SER A 194 32.14 3.41 -26.40
CA SER A 194 33.49 2.96 -26.79
C SER A 194 33.55 1.50 -27.20
N THR A 195 32.71 0.61 -26.62
CA THR A 195 32.78 -0.84 -26.82
C THR A 195 31.52 -1.42 -27.44
N GLY A 196 30.41 -0.69 -27.48
CA GLY A 196 29.09 -1.20 -27.89
C GLY A 196 28.44 -2.12 -26.86
N GLU A 197 29.02 -2.32 -25.68
CA GLU A 197 28.53 -3.23 -24.66
C GLU A 197 27.38 -2.60 -23.86
N ALA A 198 26.39 -3.40 -23.52
CA ALA A 198 25.32 -3.03 -22.60
C ALA A 198 25.85 -3.10 -21.15
N VAL A 199 25.71 -1.99 -20.42
CA VAL A 199 26.16 -1.83 -19.04
C VAL A 199 24.96 -1.53 -18.16
N ALA A 200 24.77 -2.31 -17.12
CA ALA A 200 23.68 -2.19 -16.18
C ALA A 200 23.76 -0.91 -15.34
N SER A 201 22.67 -0.57 -14.67
CA SER A 201 22.68 0.35 -13.54
C SER A 201 23.43 -0.27 -12.35
N THR A 202 23.96 0.56 -11.45
CA THR A 202 24.39 0.10 -10.11
C THR A 202 23.21 -0.38 -9.26
N GLU A 203 21.99 0.05 -9.59
CA GLU A 203 20.72 -0.45 -9.05
C GLU A 203 20.19 -1.56 -9.95
N ILE A 204 20.76 -2.76 -9.84
CA ILE A 204 20.51 -3.89 -10.76
C ILE A 204 19.04 -4.34 -10.82
N THR A 205 18.26 -4.07 -9.76
CA THR A 205 16.83 -4.43 -9.67
C THR A 205 15.90 -3.25 -9.85
N ALA A 206 16.42 -2.04 -10.11
CA ALA A 206 15.60 -0.89 -10.45
C ALA A 206 15.05 -1.00 -11.88
N GLY A 207 13.94 -0.34 -12.12
CA GLY A 207 13.28 -0.32 -13.42
C GLY A 207 12.64 1.04 -13.73
N TRP A 208 11.96 1.11 -14.87
CA TRP A 208 11.23 2.30 -15.29
C TRP A 208 9.81 2.27 -14.74
N HIS A 209 9.43 3.36 -14.06
CA HIS A 209 8.09 3.58 -13.55
C HIS A 209 7.35 4.57 -14.46
N HIS A 210 6.27 4.13 -15.07
CA HIS A 210 5.41 4.96 -15.91
C HIS A 210 4.20 5.42 -15.09
N SER A 211 4.10 6.72 -14.85
CA SER A 211 2.96 7.32 -14.14
C SER A 211 2.01 7.99 -15.12
N ALA A 212 0.72 7.81 -14.94
CA ALA A 212 -0.29 8.52 -15.73
C ALA A 212 -0.11 10.04 -15.57
N GLY A 213 -0.08 10.76 -16.70
CA GLY A 213 0.08 12.22 -16.71
C GLY A 213 1.52 12.73 -16.65
N LYS A 214 2.54 11.86 -16.53
CA LYS A 214 3.94 12.23 -16.72
C LYS A 214 4.41 11.84 -18.13
N THR A 215 5.10 12.75 -18.80
CA THR A 215 5.67 12.52 -20.14
C THR A 215 6.93 11.66 -20.09
N GLU A 216 7.69 11.73 -19.00
CA GLU A 216 8.93 10.98 -18.83
C GLU A 216 8.80 9.94 -17.72
N PRO A 217 9.26 8.70 -17.97
CA PRO A 217 9.29 7.67 -16.95
C PRO A 217 10.38 7.97 -15.91
N GLU A 218 10.17 7.52 -14.68
CA GLU A 218 11.13 7.64 -13.58
C GLU A 218 11.90 6.33 -13.41
N PHE A 219 13.23 6.37 -13.36
CA PHE A 219 14.04 5.18 -13.09
C PHE A 219 14.25 4.99 -11.59
N GLY A 220 13.86 3.83 -11.08
CA GLY A 220 13.95 3.54 -9.65
C GLY A 220 13.14 2.32 -9.23
N TYR A 221 12.59 2.39 -8.05
CA TYR A 221 11.73 1.37 -7.45
C TYR A 221 10.27 1.85 -7.36
N SER A 222 9.38 0.92 -7.10
CA SER A 222 7.99 1.18 -6.72
C SER A 222 7.81 0.90 -5.24
N ALA A 223 7.27 1.87 -4.49
CA ALA A 223 6.82 1.69 -3.12
C ALA A 223 5.32 1.37 -3.11
N THR A 224 4.95 0.17 -2.70
CA THR A 224 3.56 -0.17 -2.38
C THR A 224 3.29 0.24 -0.94
N LEU A 225 2.33 1.14 -0.75
CA LEU A 225 1.93 1.67 0.55
C LEU A 225 0.50 1.27 0.87
N THR A 226 0.28 0.80 2.09
CA THR A 226 -1.06 0.67 2.68
C THR A 226 -1.28 1.79 3.68
N VAL A 227 -2.39 2.50 3.53
CA VAL A 227 -2.72 3.71 4.29
C VAL A 227 -4.04 3.53 5.03
N ALA A 228 -4.08 3.92 6.30
CA ALA A 228 -5.33 4.00 7.07
C ALA A 228 -6.27 5.04 6.43
N ALA A 229 -7.48 4.64 6.05
CA ALA A 229 -8.42 5.49 5.33
C ALA A 229 -9.72 5.68 6.12
N ARG A 230 -10.30 6.88 5.98
CA ARG A 230 -11.61 7.26 6.52
C ARG A 230 -12.62 7.28 5.38
N THR A 231 -13.59 6.42 5.44
CA THR A 231 -14.64 6.30 4.41
C THR A 231 -16.02 6.69 4.93
N THR A 232 -16.11 7.07 6.20
CA THR A 232 -17.31 7.62 6.83
C THR A 232 -17.41 9.12 6.59
N THR A 233 -18.65 9.64 6.63
CA THR A 233 -18.97 11.06 6.41
C THR A 233 -18.66 11.97 7.61
N ALA A 234 -17.94 11.50 8.62
CA ALA A 234 -17.55 12.32 9.76
C ALA A 234 -16.71 13.53 9.30
N VAL A 235 -17.14 14.73 9.69
CA VAL A 235 -16.47 15.99 9.33
C VAL A 235 -15.09 16.09 9.98
N THR A 236 -14.94 15.55 11.20
CA THR A 236 -13.68 15.56 11.95
C THR A 236 -12.92 14.27 11.83
N ALA A 237 -11.60 14.36 11.83
CA ALA A 237 -10.73 13.19 11.89
C ALA A 237 -10.92 12.45 13.22
N THR A 238 -11.21 11.15 13.18
CA THR A 238 -11.41 10.30 14.36
C THR A 238 -10.17 9.47 14.71
N PHE A 239 -9.16 9.47 13.87
CA PHE A 239 -7.87 8.81 14.05
C PHE A 239 -6.82 9.45 13.13
N PRO A 240 -5.51 9.36 13.47
CA PRO A 240 -4.43 9.85 12.62
C PRO A 240 -4.32 9.03 11.33
N GLN A 241 -4.06 9.71 10.22
CA GLN A 241 -3.83 9.06 8.93
C GLN A 241 -2.37 8.58 8.87
N LEU A 242 -2.15 7.27 8.94
CA LEU A 242 -0.83 6.65 9.00
C LEU A 242 -0.60 5.71 7.81
N ALA A 243 0.67 5.57 7.42
CA ALA A 243 1.11 4.45 6.61
C ALA A 243 1.13 3.18 7.49
N LEU A 244 0.39 2.15 7.07
CA LEU A 244 0.26 0.89 7.77
C LEU A 244 1.17 -0.20 7.20
N GLY A 245 1.86 0.04 6.11
CA GLY A 245 2.78 -0.90 5.49
C GLY A 245 3.51 -0.29 4.30
N LEU A 246 4.70 -0.81 4.04
CA LEU A 246 5.57 -0.43 2.95
C LEU A 246 6.26 -1.66 2.37
N VAL A 247 6.25 -1.78 1.05
CA VAL A 247 7.11 -2.71 0.29
C VAL A 247 7.78 -1.95 -0.84
N LEU A 248 9.10 -2.07 -0.95
CA LEU A 248 9.86 -1.53 -2.07
C LEU A 248 10.21 -2.64 -3.05
N ASP A 249 9.80 -2.51 -4.32
CA ASP A 249 10.04 -3.52 -5.35
C ASP A 249 10.38 -2.89 -6.70
N THR A 250 10.87 -3.72 -7.62
CA THR A 250 10.99 -3.38 -9.04
C THR A 250 9.62 -2.94 -9.59
N PRO A 251 9.53 -1.86 -10.38
CA PRO A 251 8.27 -1.42 -10.94
C PRO A 251 7.54 -2.53 -11.71
N HIS A 252 6.22 -2.57 -11.53
CA HIS A 252 5.31 -3.53 -12.19
C HIS A 252 5.49 -5.01 -11.78
N LYS A 253 6.41 -5.33 -10.87
CA LYS A 253 6.61 -6.67 -10.34
C LYS A 253 5.76 -6.92 -9.10
N ARG A 254 5.19 -8.12 -9.00
CA ARG A 254 4.52 -8.66 -7.79
C ARG A 254 3.50 -7.72 -7.13
N ILE A 255 2.77 -6.92 -7.91
CA ILE A 255 1.85 -5.87 -7.40
C ILE A 255 0.91 -6.44 -6.32
N GLY A 256 0.27 -7.58 -6.59
CA GLY A 256 -0.66 -8.21 -5.65
C GLY A 256 0.04 -8.75 -4.39
N GLN A 257 1.16 -9.44 -4.55
CA GLN A 257 1.95 -9.99 -3.44
C GLN A 257 2.53 -8.87 -2.57
N ASN A 258 2.98 -7.76 -3.17
CA ASN A 258 3.47 -6.59 -2.44
C ASN A 258 2.37 -5.98 -1.57
N ALA A 259 1.15 -5.86 -2.10
CA ALA A 259 0.00 -5.41 -1.31
C ALA A 259 -0.31 -6.36 -0.15
N LEU A 260 -0.27 -7.68 -0.37
CA LEU A 260 -0.45 -8.67 0.70
C LEU A 260 0.62 -8.56 1.77
N ALA A 261 1.88 -8.34 1.40
CA ALA A 261 2.98 -8.17 2.33
C ALA A 261 2.79 -6.92 3.22
N THR A 262 2.05 -5.89 2.77
CA THR A 262 1.68 -4.74 3.61
C THR A 262 0.48 -5.00 4.50
N LEU A 263 -0.45 -5.88 4.09
CA LEU A 263 -1.69 -6.17 4.84
C LEU A 263 -1.50 -7.26 5.91
N HIS A 264 -0.74 -8.29 5.57
CA HIS A 264 -0.60 -9.47 6.44
C HIS A 264 -0.12 -9.14 7.86
N PRO A 265 0.87 -8.23 8.06
CA PRO A 265 1.33 -7.87 9.41
C PRO A 265 0.26 -7.18 10.26
N LEU A 266 -0.78 -6.58 9.65
CA LEU A 266 -1.86 -5.91 10.37
C LEU A 266 -2.74 -6.89 11.16
N THR A 267 -2.81 -8.15 10.74
CA THR A 267 -3.55 -9.19 11.47
C THR A 267 -2.97 -9.42 12.88
N GLY A 268 -1.65 -9.29 13.03
CA GLY A 268 -0.98 -9.39 14.33
C GLY A 268 -1.16 -8.16 15.24
N LEU A 269 -1.71 -7.06 14.71
CA LEU A 269 -2.00 -5.86 15.48
C LEU A 269 -3.43 -5.81 16.03
N ASP A 270 -4.26 -6.80 15.78
CA ASP A 270 -5.65 -6.81 16.19
C ASP A 270 -6.38 -5.50 15.79
N LEU A 271 -6.14 -5.06 14.56
CA LEU A 271 -6.85 -3.96 13.92
C LEU A 271 -8.03 -4.50 13.12
N PRO A 272 -9.15 -3.78 13.07
CA PRO A 272 -10.28 -4.22 12.25
C PRO A 272 -9.90 -4.26 10.77
N ALA A 273 -10.52 -5.16 10.01
CA ALA A 273 -10.44 -5.26 8.56
C ALA A 273 -11.83 -5.02 7.96
N ARG A 274 -11.98 -4.02 7.04
CA ARG A 274 -13.26 -3.73 6.41
C ARG A 274 -13.15 -3.61 4.90
N PHE A 275 -12.63 -2.52 4.36
CA PHE A 275 -12.45 -2.34 2.92
C PHE A 275 -10.99 -2.14 2.57
N ALA A 276 -10.50 -2.88 1.58
CA ALA A 276 -9.27 -2.58 0.86
C ALA A 276 -9.64 -1.91 -0.48
N VAL A 277 -9.25 -0.65 -0.61
CA VAL A 277 -9.51 0.17 -1.79
C VAL A 277 -8.25 0.22 -2.63
N VAL A 278 -8.34 -0.22 -3.87
CA VAL A 278 -7.21 -0.34 -4.78
C VAL A 278 -7.57 0.15 -6.18
N ASP A 279 -6.57 0.53 -6.95
CA ASP A 279 -6.74 0.94 -8.33
C ASP A 279 -6.92 -0.24 -9.30
N ARG A 280 -7.06 0.07 -10.59
CA ARG A 280 -7.29 -0.91 -11.66
C ARG A 280 -6.11 -1.85 -11.94
N ALA A 281 -4.88 -1.55 -11.47
CA ALA A 281 -3.74 -2.45 -11.68
C ALA A 281 -3.92 -3.78 -10.93
N TYR A 282 -4.68 -3.77 -9.86
CA TYR A 282 -4.96 -4.97 -9.07
C TYR A 282 -5.96 -5.91 -9.72
N THR A 283 -6.79 -5.43 -10.66
CA THR A 283 -7.71 -6.29 -11.43
C THR A 283 -7.02 -7.09 -12.53
N ASP A 284 -5.76 -6.80 -12.83
CA ASP A 284 -4.93 -7.61 -13.74
C ASP A 284 -4.25 -8.77 -13.02
N GLN A 285 -4.20 -8.75 -11.70
CA GLN A 285 -3.53 -9.79 -10.92
C GLN A 285 -4.32 -11.11 -10.95
N GLN A 286 -3.62 -12.23 -10.88
CA GLN A 286 -4.28 -13.53 -10.67
C GLN A 286 -5.04 -13.50 -9.34
N PRO A 287 -6.23 -14.14 -9.26
CA PRO A 287 -7.02 -14.13 -8.03
C PRO A 287 -6.26 -14.60 -6.78
N ASP A 288 -5.38 -15.60 -6.95
CA ASP A 288 -4.58 -16.17 -5.85
C ASP A 288 -3.42 -15.27 -5.42
N HIS A 289 -3.05 -14.30 -6.25
CA HIS A 289 -1.99 -13.34 -5.93
C HIS A 289 -2.51 -12.09 -5.22
N PHE A 290 -3.82 -11.85 -5.19
CA PHE A 290 -4.38 -10.66 -4.55
C PHE A 290 -5.80 -10.88 -3.99
N ALA A 291 -6.82 -11.05 -4.86
CA ALA A 291 -8.21 -10.94 -4.45
C ALA A 291 -8.63 -11.95 -3.38
N ARG A 292 -8.26 -13.24 -3.54
CA ARG A 292 -8.58 -14.30 -2.59
C ARG A 292 -7.85 -14.14 -1.26
N PRO A 293 -6.50 -13.97 -1.24
CA PRO A 293 -5.79 -13.77 0.01
C PRO A 293 -6.25 -12.52 0.78
N VAL A 294 -6.52 -11.39 0.11
CA VAL A 294 -7.03 -10.18 0.76
C VAL A 294 -8.37 -10.43 1.45
N ARG A 295 -9.27 -11.18 0.80
CA ARG A 295 -10.54 -11.59 1.42
C ARG A 295 -10.34 -12.57 2.58
N ALA A 296 -9.35 -13.46 2.49
CA ALA A 296 -9.00 -14.36 3.59
C ALA A 296 -8.49 -13.60 4.83
N LEU A 297 -7.88 -12.43 4.65
CA LEU A 297 -7.52 -11.50 5.73
C LEU A 297 -8.72 -10.72 6.31
N GLY A 298 -9.93 -10.94 5.80
CA GLY A 298 -11.15 -10.30 6.28
C GLY A 298 -11.54 -9.01 5.55
N TYR A 299 -10.77 -8.56 4.57
CA TYR A 299 -11.10 -7.37 3.81
C TYR A 299 -12.14 -7.62 2.72
N LYS A 300 -13.03 -6.65 2.54
CA LYS A 300 -13.88 -6.50 1.36
C LYS A 300 -13.15 -5.64 0.32
N LEU A 301 -13.34 -5.93 -0.97
CA LEU A 301 -12.67 -5.21 -2.05
C LEU A 301 -13.55 -4.12 -2.64
N ALA A 302 -12.97 -2.93 -2.82
CA ALA A 302 -13.50 -1.86 -3.65
C ALA A 302 -12.50 -1.57 -4.77
N LEU A 303 -12.83 -2.05 -5.97
CA LEU A 303 -11.96 -2.06 -7.15
C LEU A 303 -12.34 -0.96 -8.14
N ASP A 304 -11.40 -0.63 -9.03
CA ASP A 304 -11.65 0.07 -10.28
C ASP A 304 -11.32 -0.83 -11.48
N TYR A 305 -11.87 -0.52 -12.65
CA TYR A 305 -11.73 -1.36 -13.84
C TYR A 305 -11.12 -0.59 -15.01
N LYS A 306 -10.24 -1.27 -15.76
CA LYS A 306 -9.82 -0.82 -17.08
C LYS A 306 -11.01 -0.82 -18.05
N LEU A 307 -10.94 0.01 -19.06
CA LEU A 307 -12.00 0.16 -20.07
C LEU A 307 -12.51 -1.18 -20.61
N LEU A 308 -11.61 -2.10 -20.94
CA LEU A 308 -11.94 -3.42 -21.48
C LEU A 308 -12.59 -4.39 -20.46
N ASN A 309 -12.53 -4.07 -19.20
CA ASN A 309 -13.07 -4.90 -18.11
C ASN A 309 -14.39 -4.35 -17.55
N ARG A 310 -14.96 -3.31 -18.16
CA ARG A 310 -16.25 -2.70 -17.76
C ARG A 310 -17.42 -3.41 -18.43
N GLY A 311 -18.56 -3.45 -17.75
CA GLY A 311 -19.76 -4.13 -18.21
C GLY A 311 -19.81 -5.61 -17.79
N VAL A 312 -20.22 -6.50 -18.68
CA VAL A 312 -20.31 -7.94 -18.43
C VAL A 312 -18.92 -8.56 -18.50
N GLN A 313 -18.47 -9.11 -17.38
CA GLN A 313 -17.12 -9.71 -17.23
C GLN A 313 -17.13 -11.24 -17.36
N GLY A 314 -18.29 -11.87 -17.28
CA GLY A 314 -18.46 -13.32 -17.42
C GLY A 314 -19.73 -13.84 -16.77
N SER A 315 -19.81 -15.15 -16.57
CA SER A 315 -20.94 -15.81 -15.93
C SER A 315 -20.49 -16.97 -15.04
N VAL A 316 -21.22 -17.23 -13.98
CA VAL A 316 -21.03 -18.38 -13.08
C VAL A 316 -22.38 -18.88 -12.55
N HIS A 317 -22.59 -20.19 -12.56
CA HIS A 317 -23.84 -20.82 -12.13
C HIS A 317 -25.10 -20.24 -12.81
N GLY A 318 -24.94 -19.72 -14.03
CA GLY A 318 -26.01 -19.07 -14.79
C GLY A 318 -26.37 -17.66 -14.32
N THR A 319 -25.48 -16.99 -13.57
CA THR A 319 -25.59 -15.57 -13.22
C THR A 319 -24.65 -14.77 -14.11
N LEU A 320 -24.87 -13.47 -14.26
CA LEU A 320 -23.92 -12.54 -14.90
C LEU A 320 -23.02 -11.91 -13.83
N LEU A 321 -21.74 -11.75 -14.16
CA LEU A 321 -20.85 -10.86 -13.42
C LEU A 321 -20.80 -9.51 -14.14
N VAL A 322 -21.42 -8.48 -13.55
CA VAL A 322 -21.55 -7.16 -14.14
C VAL A 322 -20.79 -6.16 -13.25
N ASP A 323 -19.73 -5.58 -13.79
CA ASP A 323 -18.86 -4.66 -13.05
C ASP A 323 -18.54 -5.17 -11.62
N GLY A 324 -18.14 -6.45 -11.53
CA GLY A 324 -17.76 -7.12 -10.29
C GLY A 324 -18.89 -7.56 -9.37
N THR A 325 -20.14 -7.33 -9.73
CA THR A 325 -21.31 -7.73 -8.94
C THR A 325 -22.11 -8.80 -9.68
N LEU A 326 -22.51 -9.87 -8.96
CA LEU A 326 -23.30 -10.94 -9.54
C LEU A 326 -24.76 -10.49 -9.70
N ALA A 327 -25.29 -10.69 -10.88
CA ALA A 327 -26.58 -10.22 -11.31
C ALA A 327 -27.47 -11.36 -11.88
N CYS A 328 -28.77 -11.11 -11.89
CA CYS A 328 -29.75 -11.95 -12.57
C CYS A 328 -29.38 -12.13 -14.05
N PRO A 329 -29.41 -13.35 -14.60
CA PRO A 329 -29.15 -13.59 -16.03
C PRO A 329 -30.15 -12.90 -16.97
N LEU A 330 -31.27 -12.45 -16.45
CA LEU A 330 -32.32 -11.73 -17.16
C LEU A 330 -32.29 -10.21 -16.89
N MET A 331 -31.16 -9.68 -16.42
CA MET A 331 -30.94 -8.23 -16.38
C MET A 331 -31.01 -7.70 -17.84
N PRO A 332 -31.74 -6.58 -18.08
CA PRO A 332 -31.79 -6.01 -19.44
C PRO A 332 -30.39 -5.66 -19.96
N ASP A 333 -30.10 -6.04 -21.22
CA ASP A 333 -28.78 -5.85 -21.85
C ASP A 333 -28.28 -4.41 -21.78
N ARG A 334 -29.18 -3.42 -21.98
CA ARG A 334 -28.85 -2.00 -21.86
C ARG A 334 -28.33 -1.62 -20.47
N LEU A 335 -28.75 -2.35 -19.42
CA LEU A 335 -28.27 -2.15 -18.06
C LEU A 335 -26.98 -2.94 -17.82
N ALA A 336 -26.91 -4.18 -18.24
CA ALA A 336 -25.73 -5.03 -18.09
C ALA A 336 -24.50 -4.40 -18.75
N HIS A 337 -24.69 -3.79 -19.93
CA HIS A 337 -23.63 -3.18 -20.75
C HIS A 337 -23.52 -1.65 -20.59
N ALA A 338 -24.20 -1.01 -19.63
CA ALA A 338 -24.23 0.46 -19.51
C ALA A 338 -22.85 1.12 -19.32
N THR A 339 -21.85 0.38 -18.84
CA THR A 339 -20.48 0.87 -18.66
C THR A 339 -19.49 0.37 -19.73
N THR A 340 -19.94 -0.49 -20.64
CA THR A 340 -19.07 -1.10 -21.66
C THR A 340 -18.54 -0.02 -22.60
N GLY A 341 -17.22 0.00 -22.81
CA GLY A 341 -16.56 0.93 -23.73
C GLY A 341 -16.48 2.38 -23.26
N LEU A 342 -16.98 2.71 -22.07
CA LEU A 342 -16.85 4.06 -21.51
C LEU A 342 -15.43 4.31 -21.03
N ASP A 343 -14.89 5.47 -21.35
CA ASP A 343 -13.59 5.93 -20.89
C ASP A 343 -13.60 6.35 -19.41
N ASP A 344 -12.44 6.76 -18.92
CA ASP A 344 -12.27 7.16 -17.51
C ASP A 344 -12.98 8.47 -17.17
N ASP A 345 -13.13 9.37 -18.12
CA ASP A 345 -13.79 10.67 -17.92
C ASP A 345 -15.29 10.48 -17.79
N ALA A 346 -15.91 9.66 -18.65
CA ALA A 346 -17.31 9.28 -18.54
C ALA A 346 -17.63 8.55 -17.22
N ILE A 347 -16.69 7.74 -16.70
CA ILE A 347 -16.85 7.06 -15.41
C ILE A 347 -16.70 8.04 -14.23
N ARG A 348 -15.78 8.99 -14.33
CA ARG A 348 -15.54 9.99 -13.28
C ARG A 348 -16.67 10.98 -13.15
N ALA A 349 -17.21 11.43 -14.29
CA ALA A 349 -18.32 12.37 -14.39
C ALA A 349 -19.48 11.77 -15.21
N PRO A 350 -20.22 10.77 -14.65
CA PRO A 350 -21.29 10.09 -15.38
C PRO A 350 -22.41 11.05 -15.74
N SER A 351 -22.92 10.92 -16.98
CA SER A 351 -24.14 11.59 -17.41
C SER A 351 -25.34 11.18 -16.55
N GLU A 352 -26.39 11.98 -16.54
CA GLU A 352 -27.63 11.65 -15.83
C GLU A 352 -28.24 10.33 -16.33
N GLU A 353 -28.16 10.06 -17.62
CA GLU A 353 -28.60 8.82 -18.24
C GLU A 353 -27.80 7.61 -17.71
N LEU A 354 -26.47 7.71 -17.67
CA LEU A 354 -25.61 6.67 -17.08
C LEU A 354 -25.90 6.47 -15.60
N ALA A 355 -26.03 7.55 -14.84
CA ALA A 355 -26.34 7.47 -13.41
C ALA A 355 -27.69 6.78 -13.17
N THR A 356 -28.70 7.06 -13.99
CA THR A 356 -30.00 6.41 -13.95
C THR A 356 -29.89 4.92 -14.31
N ALA A 357 -29.14 4.56 -15.35
CA ALA A 357 -28.91 3.18 -15.72
C ALA A 357 -28.19 2.39 -14.63
N ILE A 358 -27.18 2.99 -13.97
CA ILE A 358 -26.46 2.37 -12.84
C ILE A 358 -27.40 2.12 -11.65
N ALA A 359 -28.23 3.09 -11.29
CA ALA A 359 -29.22 2.92 -10.21
C ALA A 359 -30.26 1.84 -10.56
N ALA A 360 -30.68 1.74 -11.82
CA ALA A 360 -31.62 0.73 -12.30
C ALA A 360 -31.07 -0.72 -12.29
N ARG A 361 -29.76 -0.92 -12.11
CA ARG A 361 -29.14 -2.26 -11.97
C ARG A 361 -29.41 -2.89 -10.60
N GLU A 362 -29.50 -2.08 -9.55
CA GLU A 362 -29.53 -2.54 -8.17
C GLU A 362 -30.58 -3.61 -7.89
N PRO A 363 -31.83 -3.51 -8.37
CA PRO A 363 -32.84 -4.54 -8.16
C PRO A 363 -32.49 -5.91 -8.77
N TYR A 364 -31.63 -5.95 -9.79
CA TYR A 364 -31.24 -7.19 -10.47
C TYR A 364 -30.03 -7.88 -9.87
N PHE A 365 -29.31 -7.26 -8.92
CA PHE A 365 -28.18 -7.89 -8.25
C PHE A 365 -28.66 -9.02 -7.33
N LEU A 366 -27.86 -10.09 -7.25
CA LEU A 366 -28.12 -11.17 -6.33
C LEU A 366 -28.02 -10.67 -4.87
N GLN A 367 -28.97 -11.10 -4.06
CA GLN A 367 -29.03 -10.71 -2.65
C GLN A 367 -28.18 -11.65 -1.79
N LEU A 368 -27.41 -11.08 -0.86
CA LEU A 368 -26.66 -11.88 0.10
C LEU A 368 -27.63 -12.53 1.09
N LYS A 369 -27.71 -13.86 1.06
CA LYS A 369 -28.54 -14.66 1.99
C LYS A 369 -27.76 -15.10 3.22
N GLN A 370 -26.46 -15.35 3.05
CA GLN A 370 -25.57 -15.79 4.12
C GLN A 370 -24.16 -15.24 3.85
N SER A 371 -23.56 -14.64 4.87
CA SER A 371 -22.20 -14.12 4.84
C SER A 371 -21.17 -15.21 4.54
N PRO A 372 -19.95 -14.84 4.08
CA PRO A 372 -18.89 -15.81 3.85
C PRO A 372 -18.64 -16.67 5.09
N ASN A 373 -18.52 -17.98 4.86
CA ASN A 373 -18.06 -18.91 5.88
C ASN A 373 -16.51 -18.96 5.92
N ALA A 374 -15.94 -19.82 6.77
CA ALA A 374 -14.50 -19.98 6.91
C ALA A 374 -13.76 -20.36 5.60
N SER A 375 -14.46 -21.01 4.63
CA SER A 375 -13.91 -21.31 3.30
C SER A 375 -14.10 -20.19 2.29
N GLY A 376 -14.64 -19.04 2.67
CA GLY A 376 -14.98 -17.92 1.79
C GLY A 376 -16.23 -18.16 0.92
N ALA A 377 -16.96 -19.25 1.12
CA ALA A 377 -18.18 -19.55 0.39
C ALA A 377 -19.33 -18.64 0.86
N VAL A 378 -20.03 -18.02 -0.10
CA VAL A 378 -21.18 -17.13 0.15
C VAL A 378 -22.46 -17.76 -0.39
N ARG A 379 -23.58 -17.53 0.27
CA ARG A 379 -24.89 -17.92 -0.26
C ARG A 379 -25.62 -16.71 -0.80
N LEU A 380 -25.94 -16.78 -2.09
CA LEU A 380 -26.60 -15.71 -2.83
C LEU A 380 -27.99 -16.15 -3.27
N GLN A 381 -28.94 -15.23 -3.27
CA GLN A 381 -30.34 -15.46 -3.58
C GLN A 381 -30.75 -14.75 -4.86
N CYS A 382 -31.59 -15.41 -5.65
CA CYS A 382 -32.25 -14.80 -6.80
C CYS A 382 -33.03 -13.54 -6.37
N PRO A 383 -32.94 -12.42 -7.09
CA PRO A 383 -33.63 -11.19 -6.73
C PRO A 383 -35.16 -11.30 -6.79
N ALA A 384 -35.72 -12.33 -7.47
CA ALA A 384 -37.16 -12.63 -7.47
C ALA A 384 -37.58 -13.54 -6.30
N ALA A 385 -36.63 -14.07 -5.52
CA ALA A 385 -36.90 -15.01 -4.43
C ALA A 385 -37.08 -14.30 -3.06
N GLY A 386 -37.59 -15.06 -2.08
CA GLY A 386 -37.75 -14.62 -0.69
C GLY A 386 -39.03 -13.83 -0.42
N THR A 387 -39.12 -13.28 0.78
CA THR A 387 -40.28 -12.50 1.26
C THR A 387 -40.30 -11.06 0.77
N SER A 388 -39.13 -10.52 0.38
CA SER A 388 -38.98 -9.17 -0.15
C SER A 388 -38.18 -9.18 -1.46
N PRO A 389 -38.75 -9.74 -2.54
CA PRO A 389 -38.06 -9.79 -3.83
C PRO A 389 -37.86 -8.36 -4.37
N SER A 390 -36.71 -8.10 -4.99
CA SER A 390 -36.41 -6.79 -5.60
C SER A 390 -36.90 -6.67 -7.04
N VAL A 391 -37.21 -7.80 -7.70
CA VAL A 391 -37.80 -7.84 -9.05
C VAL A 391 -39.01 -8.77 -9.09
N SER A 392 -39.92 -8.53 -10.05
CA SER A 392 -41.00 -9.45 -10.43
C SER A 392 -40.56 -10.26 -11.64
N CYS A 393 -40.63 -11.60 -11.57
CA CYS A 393 -40.15 -12.48 -12.62
C CYS A 393 -41.15 -13.62 -12.88
N ALA A 394 -41.89 -13.54 -14.00
CA ALA A 394 -42.88 -14.53 -14.40
C ALA A 394 -42.27 -15.94 -14.59
N ARG A 395 -40.98 -16.02 -14.98
CA ARG A 395 -40.26 -17.27 -15.09
C ARG A 395 -40.01 -17.91 -13.72
N PHE A 396 -39.59 -17.11 -12.73
CA PHE A 396 -39.41 -17.57 -11.37
C PHE A 396 -40.72 -18.13 -10.80
N ASP A 397 -41.83 -17.40 -11.02
CA ASP A 397 -43.15 -17.81 -10.57
C ASP A 397 -43.57 -19.15 -11.17
N ARG A 398 -43.36 -19.34 -12.49
CA ARG A 398 -43.65 -20.62 -13.18
C ARG A 398 -42.81 -21.77 -12.64
N LEU A 399 -41.49 -21.55 -12.49
CA LEU A 399 -40.56 -22.61 -12.05
C LEU A 399 -40.82 -23.07 -10.61
N HIS A 400 -41.30 -22.18 -9.78
CA HIS A 400 -41.53 -22.46 -8.36
C HIS A 400 -43.00 -22.57 -7.99
N GLN A 401 -43.90 -22.77 -8.99
CA GLN A 401 -45.36 -22.92 -8.84
C GLN A 401 -45.95 -21.86 -7.89
N ARG A 402 -45.39 -20.65 -7.92
CA ARG A 402 -46.00 -19.51 -7.24
C ARG A 402 -47.23 -19.11 -8.01
N GLU A 403 -48.38 -19.15 -7.38
CA GLU A 403 -49.54 -18.44 -7.93
C GLU A 403 -49.16 -16.98 -8.17
N PRO A 404 -49.50 -16.40 -9.36
CA PRO A 404 -49.31 -14.98 -9.57
C PRO A 404 -50.07 -14.26 -8.45
N GLY A 405 -49.31 -13.73 -7.49
CA GLY A 405 -49.79 -13.36 -6.19
C GLY A 405 -51.00 -12.45 -6.28
N ARG A 406 -52.13 -12.89 -5.77
CA ARG A 406 -53.19 -11.99 -5.32
C ARG A 406 -52.51 -11.03 -4.36
N PRO A 407 -52.38 -9.75 -4.68
CA PRO A 407 -51.68 -8.80 -3.81
C PRO A 407 -52.37 -8.91 -2.43
N ALA A 408 -51.68 -9.40 -1.43
CA ALA A 408 -52.12 -9.21 -0.06
C ALA A 408 -52.40 -7.71 0.11
N ALA A 409 -53.52 -7.36 0.69
CA ALA A 409 -53.84 -5.96 0.94
C ALA A 409 -52.72 -5.35 1.77
N VAL A 410 -51.87 -4.57 1.11
CA VAL A 410 -50.69 -3.96 1.72
C VAL A 410 -51.07 -2.54 2.08
N ASP A 411 -50.88 -2.20 3.33
CA ASP A 411 -50.97 -0.80 3.76
C ASP A 411 -49.88 0.03 3.07
N LEU A 412 -50.28 0.84 2.10
CA LEU A 412 -49.41 1.70 1.29
C LEU A 412 -49.11 3.05 1.94
N SER A 413 -49.56 3.29 3.16
CA SER A 413 -49.25 4.51 3.90
C SER A 413 -47.77 4.62 4.26
N ASP A 414 -47.09 3.48 4.45
CA ASP A 414 -45.64 3.40 4.72
C ASP A 414 -44.86 3.35 3.41
N ALA A 415 -43.89 4.26 3.26
CA ALA A 415 -43.03 4.35 2.09
C ALA A 415 -42.20 3.05 1.86
N ARG A 416 -41.81 2.35 2.93
CA ARG A 416 -41.10 1.06 2.86
C ARG A 416 -42.02 -0.05 2.32
N ARG A 417 -43.28 -0.09 2.76
CA ARG A 417 -44.29 -1.03 2.28
C ARG A 417 -44.68 -0.76 0.83
N ARG A 418 -44.75 0.50 0.41
CA ARG A 418 -44.99 0.89 -1.00
C ARG A 418 -43.82 0.40 -1.89
N ALA A 419 -42.58 0.59 -1.48
CA ALA A 419 -41.41 0.12 -2.22
C ALA A 419 -41.37 -1.43 -2.31
N ALA A 420 -41.92 -2.14 -1.32
CA ALA A 420 -42.04 -3.59 -1.32
C ALA A 420 -43.21 -4.12 -2.14
N HIS A 421 -44.13 -3.26 -2.62
CA HIS A 421 -45.30 -3.70 -3.37
C HIS A 421 -44.90 -4.25 -4.75
N PRO A 422 -45.44 -5.42 -5.20
CA PRO A 422 -45.08 -6.05 -6.48
C PRO A 422 -45.19 -5.15 -7.70
N SER A 423 -46.14 -4.21 -7.71
CA SER A 423 -46.33 -3.25 -8.81
C SER A 423 -45.28 -2.14 -8.86
N ALA A 424 -44.55 -1.88 -7.76
CA ALA A 424 -43.49 -0.90 -7.70
C ALA A 424 -42.11 -1.46 -8.08
N LYS A 425 -42.02 -2.76 -8.33
CA LYS A 425 -40.75 -3.46 -8.63
C LYS A 425 -40.54 -3.58 -10.14
N PRO A 426 -39.28 -3.51 -10.61
CA PRO A 426 -38.99 -3.79 -12.02
C PRO A 426 -39.48 -5.18 -12.40
N ARG A 427 -40.19 -5.26 -13.52
CA ARG A 427 -40.60 -6.53 -14.11
C ARG A 427 -39.50 -7.05 -15.04
N VAL A 428 -39.11 -8.30 -14.86
CA VAL A 428 -38.18 -8.95 -15.76
C VAL A 428 -38.92 -9.23 -17.07
N LEU A 429 -38.58 -8.47 -18.13
CA LEU A 429 -39.23 -8.53 -19.44
C LEU A 429 -38.37 -9.26 -20.48
N THR A 430 -37.10 -9.54 -20.15
CA THR A 430 -36.16 -10.16 -21.08
C THR A 430 -36.67 -11.53 -21.49
N PRO A 431 -36.99 -11.77 -22.79
CA PRO A 431 -37.36 -13.07 -23.27
C PRO A 431 -36.16 -14.00 -23.07
N PHE A 432 -36.45 -15.15 -22.54
CA PHE A 432 -35.45 -16.21 -22.43
C PHE A 432 -35.99 -17.41 -23.23
N PRO A 433 -35.17 -18.11 -23.98
CA PRO A 433 -35.61 -19.31 -24.69
C PRO A 433 -36.37 -20.25 -23.74
N ASP A 434 -37.43 -20.86 -24.19
CA ASP A 434 -38.11 -21.92 -23.44
C ASP A 434 -37.18 -23.15 -23.40
N LEU A 435 -36.23 -23.08 -22.48
CA LEU A 435 -35.32 -24.18 -22.20
C LEU A 435 -36.00 -25.20 -21.28
N PRO A 436 -35.72 -26.50 -21.45
CA PRO A 436 -36.08 -27.52 -20.48
C PRO A 436 -35.64 -27.14 -19.06
N ALA A 437 -36.35 -27.61 -18.06
CA ALA A 437 -36.11 -27.22 -16.65
C ALA A 437 -34.68 -27.50 -16.20
N ASP A 438 -34.05 -28.55 -16.69
CA ASP A 438 -32.67 -28.97 -16.42
C ASP A 438 -31.62 -28.03 -17.05
N GLN A 439 -31.96 -27.38 -18.16
CA GLN A 439 -31.09 -26.43 -18.87
C GLN A 439 -31.25 -24.99 -18.42
N GLN A 440 -32.17 -24.73 -17.49
CA GLN A 440 -32.36 -23.42 -16.92
C GLN A 440 -31.16 -23.01 -16.05
N PRO A 441 -30.80 -21.71 -15.97
CA PRO A 441 -29.75 -21.23 -15.08
C PRO A 441 -29.93 -21.77 -13.64
N LYS A 442 -28.84 -22.24 -13.04
CA LYS A 442 -28.86 -22.85 -11.68
C LYS A 442 -29.54 -21.92 -10.66
N ILE A 443 -29.24 -20.62 -10.71
CA ILE A 443 -29.86 -19.62 -9.82
C ILE A 443 -31.38 -19.53 -9.99
N CYS A 444 -31.91 -19.69 -11.22
CA CYS A 444 -33.35 -19.66 -11.47
C CYS A 444 -34.02 -20.93 -10.93
N ARG A 445 -33.38 -22.11 -11.04
CA ARG A 445 -33.90 -23.40 -10.57
C ARG A 445 -33.88 -23.52 -9.05
N GLN A 446 -32.83 -23.03 -8.38
CA GLN A 446 -32.56 -23.29 -6.96
C GLN A 446 -32.95 -22.15 -6.03
N GLN A 447 -33.42 -21.02 -6.54
CA GLN A 447 -33.71 -19.79 -5.79
C GLN A 447 -32.48 -19.16 -5.12
N SER A 448 -31.51 -19.96 -4.72
CA SER A 448 -30.24 -19.52 -4.16
C SER A 448 -29.12 -20.45 -4.59
N ILE A 449 -27.92 -19.91 -4.69
CA ILE A 449 -26.70 -20.65 -4.98
C ILE A 449 -25.68 -20.41 -3.88
N THR A 450 -24.89 -21.43 -3.59
CA THR A 450 -23.65 -21.27 -2.83
C THR A 450 -22.54 -21.08 -3.84
N LEU A 451 -21.78 -20.00 -3.70
CA LEU A 451 -20.66 -19.65 -4.53
C LEU A 451 -19.37 -19.81 -3.72
N HIS A 452 -18.53 -20.72 -4.16
CA HIS A 452 -17.17 -20.86 -3.63
C HIS A 452 -16.21 -19.97 -4.42
N PRO A 453 -15.11 -19.48 -3.81
CA PRO A 453 -14.09 -18.72 -4.54
C PRO A 453 -13.58 -19.43 -5.81
N ALA A 454 -13.47 -20.76 -5.77
CA ALA A 454 -13.06 -21.57 -6.90
C ALA A 454 -14.05 -21.53 -8.08
N ASP A 455 -15.35 -21.37 -7.83
CA ASP A 455 -16.38 -21.36 -8.89
C ASP A 455 -16.22 -20.16 -9.84
N LEU A 456 -15.68 -19.06 -9.34
CA LEU A 456 -15.40 -17.86 -10.15
C LEU A 456 -14.15 -18.02 -11.00
N GLY A 457 -13.25 -18.93 -10.65
CA GLY A 457 -11.98 -19.09 -11.39
C GLY A 457 -11.23 -17.76 -11.52
N HIS A 458 -10.86 -17.39 -12.74
CA HIS A 458 -10.17 -16.13 -13.04
C HIS A 458 -11.06 -14.88 -12.86
N LEU A 459 -12.39 -15.03 -12.87
CA LEU A 459 -13.32 -13.92 -12.68
C LEU A 459 -13.31 -13.35 -11.25
N ASP A 460 -12.81 -14.11 -10.26
CA ASP A 460 -12.77 -13.65 -8.87
C ASP A 460 -11.92 -12.40 -8.66
N LYS A 461 -10.99 -12.11 -9.57
CA LYS A 461 -10.20 -10.86 -9.58
C LYS A 461 -11.05 -9.61 -9.82
N PHE A 462 -12.21 -9.76 -10.45
CA PHE A 462 -13.12 -8.65 -10.72
C PHE A 462 -14.20 -8.49 -9.65
N ARG A 463 -14.49 -9.53 -8.87
CA ARG A 463 -15.53 -9.47 -7.86
C ARG A 463 -15.23 -8.38 -6.83
N GLN A 464 -16.19 -7.51 -6.59
CA GLN A 464 -16.12 -6.50 -5.54
C GLN A 464 -17.36 -6.54 -4.62
N ASP A 465 -17.23 -5.91 -3.46
CA ASP A 465 -18.23 -6.01 -2.40
C ASP A 465 -19.13 -4.76 -2.30
N LEU A 466 -18.88 -3.77 -3.16
CA LEU A 466 -19.73 -2.59 -3.34
C LEU A 466 -20.10 -2.48 -4.83
N PRO A 467 -21.39 -2.36 -5.19
CA PRO A 467 -21.79 -2.23 -6.58
C PRO A 467 -21.09 -1.07 -7.26
N TYR A 468 -20.48 -1.34 -8.43
CA TYR A 468 -19.69 -0.35 -9.16
C TYR A 468 -20.50 0.90 -9.46
N LEU A 469 -19.89 2.08 -9.24
CA LEU A 469 -20.49 3.41 -9.37
C LEU A 469 -21.69 3.70 -8.45
N SER A 470 -22.07 2.79 -7.53
CA SER A 470 -23.08 3.09 -6.54
C SER A 470 -22.67 4.28 -5.66
N PRO A 471 -23.62 5.04 -5.07
CA PRO A 471 -23.30 6.16 -4.18
C PRO A 471 -22.39 5.75 -3.01
N THR A 472 -22.61 4.57 -2.44
CA THR A 472 -21.77 4.04 -1.35
C THR A 472 -20.35 3.75 -1.82
N ARG A 473 -20.19 3.10 -2.99
CA ARG A 473 -18.86 2.86 -3.55
C ARG A 473 -18.16 4.18 -3.89
N LYS A 474 -18.84 5.14 -4.50
CA LYS A 474 -18.25 6.45 -4.83
C LYS A 474 -17.69 7.13 -3.59
N ARG A 475 -18.41 7.13 -2.48
CA ARG A 475 -17.93 7.69 -1.21
C ARG A 475 -16.73 6.90 -0.67
N THR A 476 -16.86 5.58 -0.51
CA THR A 476 -15.81 4.73 0.06
C THR A 476 -14.54 4.78 -0.79
N TYR A 477 -14.66 4.55 -2.08
CA TYR A 477 -13.54 4.53 -3.02
C TYR A 477 -12.89 5.91 -3.15
N GLY A 478 -13.67 6.95 -3.41
CA GLY A 478 -13.15 8.30 -3.60
C GLY A 478 -12.46 8.85 -2.35
N SER A 479 -13.06 8.65 -1.18
CA SER A 479 -12.45 9.08 0.09
C SER A 479 -11.13 8.37 0.37
N ALA A 480 -11.08 7.04 0.23
CA ALA A 480 -9.86 6.29 0.49
C ALA A 480 -8.75 6.62 -0.53
N ARG A 481 -9.10 6.73 -1.83
CA ARG A 481 -8.14 7.14 -2.87
C ARG A 481 -7.54 8.52 -2.60
N ALA A 482 -8.38 9.51 -2.34
CA ALA A 482 -7.92 10.88 -2.04
C ALA A 482 -6.97 10.92 -0.83
N GLN A 483 -7.25 10.13 0.21
CA GLN A 483 -6.39 10.05 1.39
C GLN A 483 -5.06 9.34 1.08
N THR A 484 -5.10 8.28 0.28
CA THR A 484 -3.88 7.56 -0.13
C THR A 484 -2.98 8.44 -0.99
N GLU A 485 -3.56 9.13 -1.97
CA GLU A 485 -2.85 10.09 -2.81
C GLU A 485 -2.31 11.28 -2.00
N GLY A 486 -3.11 11.78 -1.04
CA GLY A 486 -2.69 12.82 -0.11
C GLY A 486 -1.52 12.41 0.78
N LEU A 487 -1.50 11.16 1.28
CA LEU A 487 -0.36 10.65 2.05
C LEU A 487 0.87 10.47 1.17
N ASN A 488 0.71 9.92 -0.03
CA ASN A 488 1.80 9.81 -1.01
C ASN A 488 2.38 11.20 -1.35
N GLY A 489 1.52 12.22 -1.49
CA GLY A 489 1.93 13.61 -1.67
C GLY A 489 2.74 14.16 -0.50
N ARG A 490 2.31 13.89 0.74
CA ARG A 490 3.03 14.31 1.96
C ARG A 490 4.38 13.61 2.11
N LEU A 491 4.50 12.33 1.74
CA LEU A 491 5.76 11.59 1.73
C LEU A 491 6.74 12.08 0.65
N LYS A 492 6.26 12.84 -0.34
CA LYS A 492 7.04 13.46 -1.43
C LYS A 492 7.05 14.99 -1.34
N GLY A 493 6.60 15.54 -0.23
CA GLY A 493 6.52 16.98 0.00
C GLY A 493 7.78 17.57 0.60
N PHE A 494 7.71 18.86 0.99
CA PHE A 494 8.88 19.66 1.40
C PHE A 494 9.61 19.13 2.65
N ALA A 495 8.90 18.56 3.62
CA ALA A 495 9.50 18.12 4.88
C ALA A 495 10.18 16.75 4.76
N LEU A 496 9.58 15.85 3.97
CA LEU A 496 10.05 14.48 3.77
C LEU A 496 9.91 14.18 2.28
N ASP A 497 11.01 14.04 1.57
CA ASP A 497 10.95 13.87 0.13
C ASP A 497 11.47 12.48 -0.30
N LEU A 498 10.54 11.52 -0.26
CA LEU A 498 10.75 10.19 -0.80
C LEU A 498 10.90 10.21 -2.34
N GLY A 499 10.41 11.26 -3.01
CA GLY A 499 10.49 11.44 -4.46
C GLY A 499 11.84 11.94 -4.96
N GLU A 500 12.63 12.63 -4.13
CA GLU A 500 13.94 13.18 -4.53
C GLU A 500 15.06 12.16 -4.31
N PRO A 501 15.68 11.63 -5.37
CA PRO A 501 16.72 10.61 -5.25
C PRO A 501 17.98 11.10 -4.52
N LYS A 502 18.28 12.41 -4.55
CA LYS A 502 19.43 12.98 -3.84
C LYS A 502 19.31 12.89 -2.33
N ASN A 503 18.10 12.71 -1.82
CA ASN A 503 17.87 12.51 -0.40
C ASN A 503 18.14 11.07 0.06
N ARG A 504 18.46 10.15 -0.87
CA ARG A 504 18.78 8.72 -0.60
C ARG A 504 19.89 8.26 -1.55
N LEU A 505 21.12 8.70 -1.29
CA LEU A 505 22.25 8.44 -2.19
C LEU A 505 22.86 7.04 -2.11
N ALA A 506 22.49 6.23 -1.12
CA ALA A 506 22.99 4.86 -0.98
C ALA A 506 22.46 3.94 -2.09
N HIS A 507 23.30 3.01 -2.55
CA HIS A 507 22.99 2.09 -3.64
C HIS A 507 22.49 0.73 -3.14
N GLY A 508 21.66 0.10 -3.95
CA GLY A 508 21.12 -1.25 -3.77
C GLY A 508 19.74 -1.25 -3.12
N ARG A 509 18.91 -2.22 -3.54
CA ARG A 509 17.51 -2.37 -3.10
C ARG A 509 17.38 -2.43 -1.57
N VAL A 510 18.28 -3.12 -0.88
CA VAL A 510 18.29 -3.18 0.59
C VAL A 510 18.45 -1.81 1.21
N ALA A 511 19.44 -1.04 0.75
CA ALA A 511 19.68 0.32 1.23
C ALA A 511 18.47 1.21 0.99
N GLN A 512 17.93 1.20 -0.23
CA GLN A 512 16.75 1.98 -0.58
C GLN A 512 15.51 1.58 0.25
N SER A 513 15.32 0.28 0.52
CA SER A 513 14.21 -0.20 1.36
C SER A 513 14.32 0.29 2.80
N ILE A 514 15.51 0.20 3.40
CA ILE A 514 15.75 0.66 4.78
C ILE A 514 15.57 2.18 4.87
N LEU A 515 16.17 2.96 3.95
CA LEU A 515 16.07 4.40 3.97
C LEU A 515 14.63 4.88 3.73
N ALA A 516 13.89 4.23 2.82
CA ALA A 516 12.47 4.51 2.62
C ALA A 516 11.64 4.18 3.87
N ALA A 517 11.93 3.06 4.54
CA ALA A 517 11.26 2.69 5.79
C ALA A 517 11.53 3.71 6.91
N LEU A 518 12.76 4.19 7.06
CA LEU A 518 13.10 5.22 8.05
C LEU A 518 12.36 6.54 7.75
N ILE A 519 12.26 6.96 6.49
CA ILE A 519 11.47 8.14 6.09
C ILE A 519 9.99 7.96 6.46
N VAL A 520 9.40 6.81 6.12
CA VAL A 520 7.98 6.54 6.43
C VAL A 520 7.75 6.45 7.94
N THR A 521 8.72 5.95 8.70
CA THR A 521 8.67 5.87 10.16
C THR A 521 8.63 7.27 10.78
N VAL A 522 9.54 8.17 10.37
CA VAL A 522 9.54 9.57 10.82
C VAL A 522 8.26 10.28 10.39
N ALA A 523 7.79 10.04 9.16
CA ALA A 523 6.52 10.59 8.69
C ALA A 523 5.33 10.17 9.57
N ASN A 524 5.24 8.89 9.92
CA ASN A 524 4.18 8.41 10.80
C ASN A 524 4.28 9.05 12.19
N ASP A 525 5.48 9.23 12.73
CA ASP A 525 5.72 9.90 14.02
C ASP A 525 5.27 11.37 13.96
N ASP A 526 5.68 12.11 12.94
CA ASP A 526 5.25 13.51 12.70
C ASP A 526 3.72 13.63 12.53
N PHE A 527 3.08 12.68 11.82
CA PHE A 527 1.62 12.68 11.66
C PHE A 527 0.90 12.41 12.97
N LEU A 528 1.48 11.59 13.84
CA LEU A 528 0.98 11.38 15.21
C LEU A 528 1.10 12.63 16.05
N ASP A 529 2.22 13.31 16.00
CA ASP A 529 2.43 14.55 16.75
C ASP A 529 1.49 15.65 16.26
N GLN A 530 1.37 15.87 14.95
CA GLN A 530 0.39 16.82 14.40
C GLN A 530 -1.04 16.49 14.83
N TRP A 531 -1.40 15.19 14.82
CA TRP A 531 -2.74 14.76 15.23
C TRP A 531 -2.98 15.01 16.73
N ARG A 532 -2.00 14.74 17.59
CA ARG A 532 -2.03 15.02 19.04
C ARG A 532 -2.24 16.51 19.29
N HIS A 533 -1.44 17.36 18.67
CA HIS A 533 -1.56 18.81 18.79
C HIS A 533 -2.96 19.33 18.42
N THR A 534 -3.58 18.74 17.40
CA THR A 534 -4.90 19.17 16.94
C THR A 534 -6.05 18.64 17.81
N HIS A 535 -5.94 17.43 18.38
CA HIS A 535 -7.07 16.74 19.03
C HIS A 535 -6.92 16.60 20.54
N GLN A 536 -5.74 16.83 21.12
CA GLN A 536 -5.46 16.74 22.55
C GLN A 536 -4.55 17.88 23.03
N PRO A 537 -4.97 19.14 22.88
CA PRO A 537 -4.11 20.29 23.21
C PRO A 537 -3.70 20.36 24.70
N GLU A 538 -4.47 19.74 25.60
CA GLU A 538 -4.21 19.80 27.06
C GLU A 538 -3.05 18.91 27.56
N HIS A 539 -2.54 18.01 26.72
CA HIS A 539 -1.41 17.12 27.08
C HIS A 539 -0.05 17.61 26.57
N ILE A 540 0.04 18.85 26.11
CA ILE A 540 1.29 19.44 25.58
C ILE A 540 2.11 20.01 26.74
N ALA A 541 2.71 19.15 27.55
CA ALA A 541 3.63 19.59 28.60
C ALA A 541 5.12 19.58 28.19
N ILE A 542 5.46 19.16 26.98
CA ILE A 542 6.84 19.22 26.46
C ILE A 542 6.76 19.57 24.98
N GLN A 543 6.73 20.86 24.67
CA GLN A 543 7.11 21.31 23.32
C GLN A 543 8.62 21.04 23.18
N PRO A 544 9.07 20.28 22.17
CA PRO A 544 10.43 20.50 21.69
C PRO A 544 10.52 21.98 21.25
N PRO A 545 11.60 22.69 21.55
CA PRO A 545 11.76 24.06 21.10
C PRO A 545 11.53 24.09 19.59
N ASP A 546 10.79 25.10 19.12
CA ASP A 546 10.59 25.34 17.68
C ASP A 546 11.95 25.70 17.07
N ILE A 547 12.61 24.70 16.51
CA ILE A 547 13.97 24.79 15.96
C ILE A 547 13.92 25.29 14.51
N THR A 548 12.72 25.43 13.94
CA THR A 548 12.57 25.90 12.55
C THR A 548 12.67 27.42 12.43
N ALA A 549 12.50 28.16 13.52
CA ALA A 549 12.50 29.63 13.52
C ALA A 549 13.91 30.26 13.46
N ASP A 550 14.97 29.55 13.85
CA ASP A 550 16.33 30.08 13.97
C ASP A 550 17.42 29.17 13.38
N LEU A 551 17.16 28.53 12.25
CA LEU A 551 18.25 27.96 11.46
C LEU A 551 18.92 29.11 10.68
N PRO A 552 20.06 29.66 11.16
CA PRO A 552 20.87 30.49 10.30
C PRO A 552 21.30 29.60 9.13
N ASP A 553 21.27 30.15 7.95
CA ASP A 553 21.75 29.56 6.69
C ASP A 553 23.29 29.34 6.70
N GLN A 554 23.85 29.14 7.89
CA GLN A 554 25.23 28.77 8.12
C GLN A 554 25.29 27.24 8.19
N ARG A 555 25.35 26.65 6.98
CA ARG A 555 25.98 25.33 6.86
C ARG A 555 27.34 25.42 7.56
N PRO A 556 27.70 24.45 8.43
CA PRO A 556 29.10 24.32 8.85
C PRO A 556 29.94 24.37 7.59
N SER A 557 30.99 25.21 7.56
CA SER A 557 31.93 25.28 6.43
C SER A 557 32.24 23.84 6.02
N GLU A 558 32.02 23.51 4.76
CA GLU A 558 32.28 22.15 4.27
C GLU A 558 33.69 21.74 4.74
N PRO A 559 33.80 20.58 5.42
CA PRO A 559 35.12 20.10 5.76
C PRO A 559 35.90 20.00 4.45
N PRO A 560 37.19 20.43 4.41
CA PRO A 560 37.94 20.46 3.20
C PRO A 560 37.86 19.11 2.52
N THR A 561 37.36 19.08 1.30
CA THR A 561 37.28 17.88 0.49
C THR A 561 38.69 17.32 0.36
N PRO A 562 38.98 16.09 0.80
CA PRO A 562 40.31 15.51 0.61
C PRO A 562 40.63 15.59 -0.87
N ASN A 563 41.73 16.25 -1.22
CA ASN A 563 42.19 16.35 -2.59
C ASN A 563 42.14 14.98 -3.27
N GLY A 564 41.30 14.81 -4.26
CA GLY A 564 41.32 13.70 -5.19
C GLY A 564 40.28 12.59 -5.00
N THR A 565 39.37 12.63 -4.02
CA THR A 565 38.27 11.66 -3.95
C THR A 565 36.92 12.37 -3.93
N SER A 566 36.56 13.01 -5.02
CA SER A 566 35.14 13.14 -5.34
C SER A 566 34.55 11.72 -5.28
N PRO A 567 33.37 11.55 -4.68
CA PRO A 567 32.67 10.28 -4.84
C PRO A 567 32.63 9.99 -6.34
N PRO A 568 32.89 8.78 -6.80
CA PRO A 568 33.04 8.50 -8.21
C PRO A 568 31.83 9.10 -8.94
N ARG A 569 32.08 10.03 -9.84
CA ARG A 569 31.08 10.51 -10.76
C ARG A 569 30.71 9.33 -11.64
N THR A 570 29.62 8.66 -11.27
CA THR A 570 29.03 7.58 -12.08
C THR A 570 28.32 8.14 -13.28
#